data_6782483b532a61f6e20bafe242c64abe
#
_entry.id   6782483b532a61f6e20bafe242c64abe
#
_cell.length_a   1.000
_cell.length_b   1.000
_cell.length_c   1.000
_cell.angle_alpha   90.00
_cell.angle_beta   90.00
_cell.angle_gamma   90.00
#
_symmetry.space_group_name_H-M   'P 1'
#
loop_
_entity.id
_entity.type
_entity.pdbx_description
1 polymer ?
#
loop_
_entity_poly.entity_id
_entity_poly.type
_entity_poly.pdbx_seq_one_letter_code
_entity_poly.pdbx_strand_id
1 'polypeptide(L)'
;MLKSAIRLAAALLFFAIAGQASAHPHVWVTMKSELVYAADGTVTGVRHAWTFDDMFSTYATQGLESKKKGEFTRDELSPLAKVNVESLKEYDYFTVAHVDGKKAPLKEPEDYWLDFTDNVLTLHFTLPLATPVKAQSLEVEMYDPSFFVDFSFATKDPAQLVGAPSACKLAVLRPGEGQAQPQTKMGESFFNNLAPGTNYGAQFSNKLQVKCP
;
A
#
# COMPACT_ATOMS: atom_id res chain seq x y z
N MET A 1 42.52 -8.43 -38.20
CA MET A 1 41.31 -7.60 -38.41
C MET A 1 39.98 -8.32 -38.13
N LEU A 2 39.74 -9.56 -38.65
CA LEU A 2 38.50 -10.28 -38.43
C LEU A 2 38.17 -10.57 -36.95
N LYS A 3 39.19 -11.00 -36.15
CA LYS A 3 39.03 -11.27 -34.71
C LYS A 3 38.65 -10.03 -33.89
N SER A 4 39.11 -8.86 -34.29
CA SER A 4 38.79 -7.58 -33.62
C SER A 4 37.35 -7.13 -33.98
N ALA A 5 36.92 -7.32 -35.22
CA ALA A 5 35.56 -7.03 -35.66
C ALA A 5 34.52 -7.92 -34.95
N ILE A 6 34.82 -9.23 -34.77
CA ILE A 6 33.95 -10.18 -34.06
C ILE A 6 33.83 -9.80 -32.57
N ARG A 7 34.93 -9.35 -31.94
CA ARG A 7 34.89 -8.89 -30.52
C ARG A 7 34.08 -7.61 -30.35
N LEU A 8 34.19 -6.68 -31.32
CA LEU A 8 33.39 -5.44 -31.31
C LEU A 8 31.90 -5.73 -31.54
N ALA A 9 31.57 -6.63 -32.46
CA ALA A 9 30.19 -7.06 -32.71
C ALA A 9 29.58 -7.77 -31.50
N ALA A 10 30.34 -8.63 -30.83
CA ALA A 10 29.88 -9.31 -29.61
C ALA A 10 29.66 -8.32 -28.45
N ALA A 11 30.53 -7.31 -28.29
CA ALA A 11 30.37 -6.27 -27.27
C ALA A 11 29.13 -5.38 -27.54
N LEU A 12 28.86 -5.06 -28.82
CA LEU A 12 27.67 -4.31 -29.22
C LEU A 12 26.38 -5.13 -29.04
N LEU A 13 26.42 -6.43 -29.26
CA LEU A 13 25.26 -7.30 -28.98
C LEU A 13 24.93 -7.40 -27.49
N PHE A 14 25.94 -7.39 -26.61
CA PHE A 14 25.72 -7.39 -25.16
C PHE A 14 25.09 -6.09 -24.65
N PHE A 15 25.37 -4.93 -25.28
CA PHE A 15 24.73 -3.66 -24.94
C PHE A 15 23.28 -3.56 -25.41
N ALA A 16 22.88 -4.31 -26.43
CA ALA A 16 21.51 -4.28 -26.96
C ALA A 16 20.49 -5.08 -26.13
N ILE A 17 20.94 -5.88 -25.14
CA ILE A 17 20.10 -6.70 -24.26
C ILE A 17 19.85 -6.03 -22.89
N ALA A 18 20.32 -4.79 -22.69
CA ALA A 18 19.92 -4.00 -21.52
C ALA A 18 18.42 -3.71 -21.62
N GLY A 19 17.61 -4.67 -21.20
CA GLY A 19 16.17 -4.53 -21.08
C GLY A 19 15.88 -3.31 -20.20
N GLN A 20 14.88 -2.51 -20.55
CA GLN A 20 14.40 -1.40 -19.74
C GLN A 20 14.05 -1.97 -18.36
N ALA A 21 14.85 -1.66 -17.35
CA ALA A 21 14.49 -1.95 -15.97
C ALA A 21 13.21 -1.15 -15.67
N SER A 22 12.13 -1.84 -15.32
CA SER A 22 10.93 -1.17 -14.81
C SER A 22 11.27 -0.64 -13.41
N ALA A 23 11.24 0.66 -13.23
CA ALA A 23 11.67 1.30 -11.99
C ALA A 23 10.52 1.55 -11.00
N HIS A 24 9.29 1.32 -11.39
CA HIS A 24 8.11 1.46 -10.54
C HIS A 24 7.17 0.26 -10.72
N PRO A 25 6.56 -0.22 -9.64
CA PRO A 25 6.76 0.20 -8.24
C PRO A 25 8.07 -0.35 -7.63
N HIS A 26 8.53 0.27 -6.52
CA HIS A 26 9.70 -0.17 -5.75
C HIS A 26 9.35 -0.97 -4.51
N VAL A 27 8.11 -0.85 -4.02
CA VAL A 27 7.58 -1.53 -2.84
C VAL A 27 6.23 -2.14 -3.17
N TRP A 28 6.03 -3.38 -2.80
CA TRP A 28 4.73 -4.06 -2.92
C TRP A 28 4.15 -4.31 -1.55
N VAL A 29 2.89 -3.91 -1.39
CA VAL A 29 2.13 -4.07 -0.13
C VAL A 29 0.91 -4.93 -0.39
N THR A 30 0.82 -6.06 0.31
CA THR A 30 -0.40 -6.83 0.42
C THR A 30 -1.18 -6.37 1.65
N MET A 31 -2.40 -5.87 1.47
CA MET A 31 -3.15 -5.27 2.55
C MET A 31 -4.41 -6.04 2.93
N LYS A 32 -4.70 -5.98 4.23
CA LYS A 32 -6.01 -6.27 4.80
C LYS A 32 -6.51 -5.02 5.52
N SER A 33 -7.82 -4.77 5.45
CA SER A 33 -8.41 -3.59 6.06
C SER A 33 -9.71 -3.90 6.79
N GLU A 34 -9.93 -3.21 7.89
CA GLU A 34 -11.15 -3.30 8.68
C GLU A 34 -11.80 -1.93 8.76
N LEU A 35 -13.08 -1.84 8.42
CA LEU A 35 -13.86 -0.64 8.62
C LEU A 35 -14.55 -0.74 9.98
N VAL A 36 -14.16 0.16 10.89
CA VAL A 36 -14.50 0.06 12.32
C VAL A 36 -15.70 0.94 12.65
N TYR A 37 -16.64 0.33 13.35
CA TYR A 37 -17.88 0.97 13.79
C TYR A 37 -18.01 0.89 15.30
N ALA A 38 -18.54 1.95 15.90
CA ALA A 38 -18.99 1.94 17.29
C ALA A 38 -20.32 1.16 17.44
N ALA A 39 -20.67 0.81 18.67
CA ALA A 39 -21.89 0.04 18.98
C ALA A 39 -23.20 0.71 18.54
N ASP A 40 -23.19 2.03 18.37
CA ASP A 40 -24.34 2.80 17.88
C ASP A 40 -24.44 2.88 16.34
N GLY A 41 -23.53 2.17 15.61
CA GLY A 41 -23.44 2.15 14.15
C GLY A 41 -22.68 3.33 13.56
N THR A 42 -22.00 4.13 14.36
CA THR A 42 -21.15 5.23 13.91
C THR A 42 -19.84 4.69 13.36
N VAL A 43 -19.42 5.10 12.15
CA VAL A 43 -18.09 4.82 11.59
C VAL A 43 -17.05 5.58 12.38
N THR A 44 -16.06 4.90 12.90
CA THR A 44 -15.00 5.50 13.73
C THR A 44 -13.65 5.59 13.04
N GLY A 45 -13.37 4.71 12.08
CA GLY A 45 -12.09 4.71 11.37
C GLY A 45 -11.84 3.48 10.53
N VAL A 46 -10.61 3.36 10.09
CA VAL A 46 -10.10 2.25 9.30
C VAL A 46 -8.88 1.66 10.01
N ARG A 47 -8.82 0.34 10.14
CA ARG A 47 -7.64 -0.38 10.62
C ARG A 47 -7.00 -1.13 9.47
N HIS A 48 -5.70 -0.98 9.32
CA HIS A 48 -4.92 -1.61 8.28
C HIS A 48 -3.94 -2.64 8.84
N ALA A 49 -3.67 -3.68 8.05
CA ALA A 49 -2.51 -4.56 8.17
C ALA A 49 -1.85 -4.62 6.78
N TRP A 50 -0.67 -4.03 6.67
CA TRP A 50 0.11 -3.91 5.43
C TRP A 50 1.34 -4.81 5.49
N THR A 51 1.29 -5.91 4.76
CA THR A 51 2.42 -6.84 4.63
C THR A 51 3.27 -6.41 3.45
N PHE A 52 4.52 -6.07 3.73
CA PHE A 52 5.49 -5.64 2.73
C PHE A 52 6.12 -6.83 2.02
N ASP A 53 6.70 -6.57 0.84
CA ASP A 53 7.48 -7.56 0.12
C ASP A 53 8.80 -7.92 0.85
N ASP A 54 9.42 -9.04 0.40
CA ASP A 54 10.64 -9.58 1.00
C ASP A 54 11.82 -8.61 0.90
N MET A 55 11.93 -7.87 -0.21
CA MET A 55 13.05 -6.98 -0.46
C MET A 55 12.96 -5.76 0.47
N PHE A 56 11.79 -5.12 0.56
CA PHE A 56 11.57 -4.03 1.50
C PHE A 56 11.77 -4.49 2.94
N SER A 57 11.21 -5.66 3.32
CA SER A 57 11.32 -6.21 4.68
C SER A 57 12.76 -6.48 5.08
N THR A 58 13.56 -7.05 4.15
CA THR A 58 15.00 -7.28 4.36
C THR A 58 15.76 -5.97 4.52
N TYR A 59 15.49 -4.98 3.66
CA TYR A 59 16.12 -3.67 3.72
C TYR A 59 15.77 -2.93 5.02
N ALA A 60 14.50 -2.90 5.40
CA ALA A 60 14.02 -2.18 6.57
C ALA A 60 14.51 -2.77 7.90
N THR A 61 14.80 -4.08 7.94
CA THR A 61 15.34 -4.76 9.13
C THR A 61 16.86 -4.81 9.16
N GLN A 62 17.53 -4.33 8.11
CA GLN A 62 18.99 -4.34 8.05
C GLN A 62 19.60 -3.50 9.17
N GLY A 63 20.48 -4.13 9.96
CA GLY A 63 21.15 -3.47 11.08
C GLY A 63 20.34 -3.33 12.35
N LEU A 64 19.10 -3.83 12.38
CA LEU A 64 18.37 -3.94 13.65
C LEU A 64 18.97 -5.04 14.53
N GLU A 65 19.15 -4.70 15.79
CA GLU A 65 19.55 -5.68 16.80
C GLU A 65 18.33 -6.50 17.24
N SER A 66 18.49 -7.82 17.32
CA SER A 66 17.49 -8.71 17.89
C SER A 66 18.12 -9.69 18.86
N LYS A 67 17.38 -10.09 19.89
CA LYS A 67 17.82 -11.07 20.86
C LYS A 67 17.95 -12.48 20.28
N LYS A 68 17.19 -12.77 19.23
CA LYS A 68 17.20 -14.05 18.53
C LYS A 68 17.33 -13.81 17.03
N LYS A 69 18.40 -14.33 16.45
CA LYS A 69 18.72 -14.12 15.03
C LYS A 69 17.54 -14.49 14.12
N GLY A 70 17.11 -13.53 13.31
CA GLY A 70 16.02 -13.71 12.34
C GLY A 70 14.61 -13.63 12.94
N GLU A 71 14.49 -13.27 14.21
CA GLU A 71 13.21 -13.03 14.88
C GLU A 71 13.25 -11.66 15.55
N PHE A 72 12.16 -10.93 15.45
CA PHE A 72 12.02 -9.63 16.11
C PHE A 72 10.77 -9.62 16.98
N THR A 73 10.93 -9.13 18.19
CA THR A 73 9.80 -8.85 19.07
C THR A 73 9.15 -7.52 18.69
N ARG A 74 7.93 -7.31 19.11
CA ARG A 74 7.21 -6.04 18.91
C ARG A 74 7.97 -4.84 19.50
N ASP A 75 8.60 -5.01 20.64
CA ASP A 75 9.38 -3.97 21.30
C ASP A 75 10.64 -3.62 20.49
N GLU A 76 11.34 -4.61 19.94
CA GLU A 76 12.51 -4.40 19.08
C GLU A 76 12.15 -3.69 17.77
N LEU A 77 10.93 -3.91 17.25
CA LEU A 77 10.41 -3.25 16.04
C LEU A 77 9.75 -1.89 16.32
N SER A 78 9.51 -1.52 17.57
CA SER A 78 8.77 -0.29 17.91
C SER A 78 9.41 0.99 17.34
N PRO A 79 10.75 1.18 17.37
CA PRO A 79 11.36 2.36 16.72
C PRO A 79 11.11 2.39 15.20
N LEU A 80 11.20 1.25 14.53
CA LEU A 80 10.93 1.14 13.10
C LEU A 80 9.46 1.40 12.78
N ALA A 81 8.53 0.87 13.58
CA ALA A 81 7.10 1.14 13.43
C ALA A 81 6.80 2.65 13.51
N LYS A 82 7.40 3.33 14.48
CA LYS A 82 7.25 4.78 14.64
C LYS A 82 7.75 5.54 13.40
N VAL A 83 8.96 5.24 12.93
CA VAL A 83 9.52 5.90 11.73
C VAL A 83 8.65 5.67 10.51
N ASN A 84 8.14 4.45 10.30
CA ASN A 84 7.24 4.15 9.19
C ASN A 84 5.97 5.02 9.25
N VAL A 85 5.29 5.04 10.40
CA VAL A 85 4.03 5.79 10.56
C VAL A 85 4.25 7.30 10.41
N GLU A 86 5.34 7.85 10.96
CA GLU A 86 5.68 9.26 10.82
C GLU A 86 5.95 9.64 9.35
N SER A 87 6.63 8.78 8.61
CA SER A 87 6.90 8.98 7.17
C SER A 87 5.64 8.93 6.31
N LEU A 88 4.66 8.10 6.67
CA LEU A 88 3.39 7.99 5.94
C LEU A 88 2.52 9.25 6.04
N LYS A 89 2.77 10.12 7.01
CA LYS A 89 2.00 11.36 7.22
C LYS A 89 2.05 12.30 6.02
N GLU A 90 3.20 12.40 5.34
CA GLU A 90 3.40 13.24 4.16
C GLU A 90 2.56 12.78 2.95
N TYR A 91 2.07 11.54 2.99
CA TYR A 91 1.31 10.89 1.92
C TYR A 91 -0.15 10.64 2.31
N ASP A 92 -0.68 11.34 3.32
CA ASP A 92 -2.03 11.10 3.85
C ASP A 92 -2.27 9.60 4.16
N TYR A 93 -1.22 8.89 4.60
CA TYR A 93 -1.26 7.44 4.87
C TYR A 93 -1.76 6.60 3.69
N PHE A 94 -1.60 7.08 2.46
CA PHE A 94 -2.10 6.48 1.23
C PHE A 94 -3.58 6.06 1.30
N THR A 95 -4.36 6.71 2.17
CA THR A 95 -5.74 6.34 2.48
C THR A 95 -6.65 7.56 2.38
N VAL A 96 -7.68 7.48 1.54
CA VAL A 96 -8.68 8.53 1.37
C VAL A 96 -10.05 7.97 1.72
N ALA A 97 -10.77 8.63 2.62
CA ALA A 97 -12.13 8.24 3.00
C ALA A 97 -13.16 9.25 2.49
N HIS A 98 -14.30 8.74 2.01
CA HIS A 98 -15.47 9.51 1.65
C HIS A 98 -16.70 8.96 2.38
N VAL A 99 -17.42 9.84 3.06
CA VAL A 99 -18.67 9.55 3.75
C VAL A 99 -19.81 10.26 3.03
N ASP A 100 -20.81 9.52 2.57
CA ASP A 100 -21.94 10.04 1.80
C ASP A 100 -21.47 10.95 0.64
N GLY A 101 -20.40 10.50 -0.06
CA GLY A 101 -19.80 11.18 -1.20
C GLY A 101 -18.92 12.39 -0.87
N LYS A 102 -18.72 12.71 0.40
CA LYS A 102 -17.86 13.84 0.82
C LYS A 102 -16.57 13.33 1.45
N LYS A 103 -15.43 13.94 1.11
CA LYS A 103 -14.14 13.61 1.74
C LYS A 103 -14.24 13.75 3.27
N ALA A 104 -13.87 12.68 3.97
CA ALA A 104 -13.85 12.62 5.43
C ALA A 104 -12.39 12.59 5.90
N PRO A 105 -11.91 13.63 6.62
CA PRO A 105 -10.54 13.67 7.10
C PRO A 105 -10.26 12.54 8.08
N LEU A 106 -9.04 11.98 7.97
CA LEU A 106 -8.49 11.01 8.92
C LEU A 106 -7.54 11.72 9.88
N LYS A 107 -7.41 11.19 11.09
CA LYS A 107 -6.42 11.62 12.08
C LYS A 107 -5.10 10.85 11.91
N GLU A 108 -4.11 11.26 12.69
CA GLU A 108 -2.86 10.50 12.83
C GLU A 108 -3.16 9.08 13.35
N PRO A 109 -2.35 8.10 12.92
CA PRO A 109 -2.55 6.72 13.31
C PRO A 109 -2.44 6.49 14.80
N GLU A 110 -3.32 5.66 15.30
CA GLU A 110 -3.32 5.13 16.65
C GLU A 110 -3.07 3.63 16.63
N ASP A 111 -2.68 3.03 17.75
CA ASP A 111 -2.50 1.58 17.92
C ASP A 111 -1.64 0.95 16.81
N TYR A 112 -0.49 1.54 16.52
CA TYR A 112 0.39 1.05 15.48
C TYR A 112 1.52 0.17 16.02
N TRP A 113 1.88 -0.85 15.24
CA TRP A 113 3.01 -1.73 15.51
C TRP A 113 3.46 -2.47 14.25
N LEU A 114 4.67 -3.02 14.30
CA LEU A 114 5.16 -3.99 13.32
C LEU A 114 5.23 -5.39 13.94
N ASP A 115 4.92 -6.39 13.15
CA ASP A 115 5.36 -7.76 13.37
C ASP A 115 6.27 -8.24 12.24
N PHE A 116 7.02 -9.31 12.51
CA PHE A 116 7.91 -9.93 11.56
C PHE A 116 7.66 -11.43 11.56
N THR A 117 7.02 -11.91 10.54
CA THR A 117 6.63 -13.31 10.39
C THR A 117 6.97 -13.79 8.97
N ASP A 118 7.52 -15.00 8.83
CA ASP A 118 7.92 -15.57 7.55
C ASP A 118 8.88 -14.67 6.73
N ASN A 119 9.78 -13.97 7.43
CA ASN A 119 10.75 -13.01 6.89
C ASN A 119 10.14 -11.75 6.26
N VAL A 120 8.89 -11.45 6.49
CA VAL A 120 8.26 -10.21 6.05
C VAL A 120 7.72 -9.38 7.21
N LEU A 121 7.77 -8.06 7.04
CA LEU A 121 7.19 -7.09 7.97
C LEU A 121 5.71 -6.89 7.66
N THR A 122 4.89 -6.80 8.71
CA THR A 122 3.51 -6.32 8.59
C THR A 122 3.31 -5.12 9.52
N LEU A 123 2.95 -3.97 8.94
CA LEU A 123 2.60 -2.78 9.69
C LEU A 123 1.10 -2.78 9.97
N HIS A 124 0.76 -2.74 11.25
CA HIS A 124 -0.61 -2.59 11.75
C HIS A 124 -0.80 -1.17 12.25
N PHE A 125 -1.90 -0.54 11.88
CA PHE A 125 -2.24 0.79 12.39
C PHE A 125 -3.73 1.10 12.20
N THR A 126 -4.24 1.98 13.04
CA THR A 126 -5.63 2.47 12.96
C THR A 126 -5.64 3.94 12.58
N LEU A 127 -6.41 4.30 11.57
CA LEU A 127 -6.68 5.67 11.14
C LEU A 127 -8.09 6.07 11.61
N PRO A 128 -8.22 6.84 12.69
CA PRO A 128 -9.51 7.33 13.11
C PRO A 128 -10.07 8.36 12.13
N LEU A 129 -11.38 8.37 11.90
CA LEU A 129 -12.04 9.52 11.30
C LEU A 129 -11.90 10.75 12.22
N ALA A 130 -11.62 11.92 11.65
CA ALA A 130 -11.55 13.15 12.42
C ALA A 130 -12.86 13.44 13.17
N THR A 131 -13.98 13.08 12.54
CA THR A 131 -15.31 13.16 13.12
C THR A 131 -16.02 11.83 12.87
N PRO A 132 -16.20 10.98 13.89
CA PRO A 132 -17.03 9.79 13.78
C PRO A 132 -18.45 10.16 13.34
N VAL A 133 -19.04 9.37 12.42
CA VAL A 133 -20.30 9.72 11.78
C VAL A 133 -21.13 8.49 11.42
N LYS A 134 -22.46 8.61 11.48
CA LYS A 134 -23.37 7.65 10.89
C LYS A 134 -23.45 7.91 9.39
N ALA A 135 -23.20 6.88 8.58
CA ALA A 135 -23.11 6.99 7.14
C ALA A 135 -24.05 6.01 6.44
N GLN A 136 -24.72 6.44 5.39
CA GLN A 136 -25.42 5.56 4.46
C GLN A 136 -24.43 4.92 3.47
N SER A 137 -23.36 5.64 3.13
CA SER A 137 -22.29 5.12 2.30
C SER A 137 -20.91 5.54 2.85
N LEU A 138 -19.97 4.59 2.79
CA LEU A 138 -18.57 4.83 3.09
C LEU A 138 -17.74 4.28 1.93
N GLU A 139 -16.83 5.08 1.39
CA GLU A 139 -15.82 4.63 0.45
C GLU A 139 -14.44 4.91 1.04
N VAL A 140 -13.55 3.93 0.99
CA VAL A 140 -12.15 4.07 1.39
C VAL A 140 -11.29 3.62 0.23
N GLU A 141 -10.41 4.50 -0.22
CA GLU A 141 -9.46 4.26 -1.30
C GLU A 141 -8.05 4.16 -0.76
N MET A 142 -7.29 3.18 -1.24
CA MET A 142 -5.88 2.97 -0.89
C MET A 142 -5.05 2.92 -2.16
N TYR A 143 -4.13 3.88 -2.30
CA TYR A 143 -3.17 3.96 -3.41
C TYR A 143 -2.07 4.98 -3.12
N ASP A 144 -0.93 4.83 -3.79
CA ASP A 144 0.12 5.83 -3.81
C ASP A 144 -0.01 6.69 -5.09
N PRO A 145 -0.23 8.02 -4.98
CA PRO A 145 -0.32 8.90 -6.14
C PRO A 145 0.86 8.82 -7.10
N SER A 146 2.06 8.53 -6.61
CA SER A 146 3.29 8.41 -7.40
C SER A 146 3.49 7.01 -8.00
N PHE A 147 2.75 6.01 -7.52
CA PHE A 147 2.95 4.59 -7.84
C PHE A 147 4.34 4.06 -7.47
N PHE A 148 4.99 4.66 -6.48
CA PHE A 148 6.22 4.12 -5.89
C PHE A 148 5.92 2.86 -5.07
N VAL A 149 4.76 2.86 -4.39
CA VAL A 149 4.20 1.71 -3.68
C VAL A 149 3.01 1.16 -4.45
N ASP A 150 3.03 -0.14 -4.76
CA ASP A 150 1.88 -0.87 -5.30
C ASP A 150 1.11 -1.54 -4.17
N PHE A 151 -0.14 -1.13 -4.00
CA PHE A 151 -1.04 -1.72 -3.03
C PHE A 151 -1.95 -2.75 -3.67
N SER A 152 -2.07 -3.92 -3.06
CA SER A 152 -3.02 -4.94 -3.47
C SER A 152 -3.73 -5.55 -2.27
N PHE A 153 -5.02 -5.85 -2.41
CA PHE A 153 -5.73 -6.59 -1.38
C PHE A 153 -5.28 -8.05 -1.31
N ALA A 154 -5.16 -8.58 -0.10
CA ALA A 154 -4.99 -10.01 0.12
C ALA A 154 -6.07 -10.82 -0.63
N THR A 155 -5.70 -11.98 -1.15
CA THR A 155 -6.65 -12.86 -1.84
C THR A 155 -7.69 -13.44 -0.90
N LYS A 156 -7.30 -13.69 0.35
CA LYS A 156 -8.17 -14.24 1.38
C LYS A 156 -8.46 -13.19 2.45
N ASP A 157 -9.75 -12.99 2.74
CA ASP A 157 -10.23 -12.06 3.77
C ASP A 157 -9.62 -10.66 3.65
N PRO A 158 -9.74 -9.98 2.47
CA PRO A 158 -9.10 -8.71 2.20
C PRO A 158 -9.63 -7.58 3.05
N ALA A 159 -10.91 -7.65 3.42
CA ALA A 159 -11.56 -6.63 4.22
C ALA A 159 -12.76 -7.17 4.99
N GLN A 160 -13.07 -6.49 6.10
CA GLN A 160 -14.24 -6.80 6.91
C GLN A 160 -14.83 -5.56 7.58
N LEU A 161 -16.10 -5.68 7.98
CA LEU A 161 -16.80 -4.72 8.82
C LEU A 161 -16.70 -5.16 10.28
N VAL A 162 -16.18 -4.29 11.14
CA VAL A 162 -16.08 -4.57 12.58
C VAL A 162 -17.08 -3.71 13.34
N GLY A 163 -18.06 -4.33 13.99
CA GLY A 163 -19.09 -3.62 14.75
C GLY A 163 -20.17 -2.96 13.89
N ALA A 164 -20.17 -3.12 12.58
CA ALA A 164 -21.16 -2.51 11.71
C ALA A 164 -22.56 -3.11 11.90
N PRO A 165 -23.63 -2.32 11.64
CA PRO A 165 -24.98 -2.84 11.55
C PRO A 165 -25.08 -4.01 10.54
N SER A 166 -25.84 -5.04 10.87
CA SER A 166 -25.93 -6.27 10.06
C SER A 166 -26.48 -6.04 8.65
N ALA A 167 -27.23 -4.96 8.45
CA ALA A 167 -27.78 -4.56 7.15
C ALA A 167 -26.73 -3.96 6.20
N CYS A 168 -25.58 -3.50 6.71
CA CYS A 168 -24.50 -2.94 5.89
C CYS A 168 -23.87 -4.01 4.97
N LYS A 169 -23.56 -3.62 3.76
CA LYS A 169 -22.92 -4.47 2.74
C LYS A 169 -21.58 -3.89 2.34
N LEU A 170 -20.53 -4.73 2.37
CA LEU A 170 -19.19 -4.40 1.94
C LEU A 170 -18.94 -4.94 0.53
N ALA A 171 -18.41 -4.09 -0.35
CA ALA A 171 -17.82 -4.47 -1.63
C ALA A 171 -16.33 -4.14 -1.62
N VAL A 172 -15.51 -5.05 -2.17
CA VAL A 172 -14.07 -4.88 -2.36
C VAL A 172 -13.83 -4.75 -3.85
N LEU A 173 -13.27 -3.62 -4.28
CA LEU A 173 -12.99 -3.31 -5.67
C LEU A 173 -11.47 -3.25 -5.87
N ARG A 174 -10.97 -4.06 -6.79
CA ARG A 174 -9.54 -4.09 -7.16
C ARG A 174 -9.31 -3.31 -8.45
N PRO A 175 -8.12 -2.69 -8.61
CA PRO A 175 -7.79 -2.02 -9.86
C PRO A 175 -7.91 -3.02 -11.03
N GLY A 176 -8.51 -2.56 -12.14
CA GLY A 176 -8.62 -3.36 -13.36
C GLY A 176 -9.65 -4.49 -13.35
N GLU A 177 -10.39 -4.69 -12.28
CA GLU A 177 -11.54 -5.61 -12.33
C GLU A 177 -12.59 -5.08 -13.33
N GLY A 178 -12.74 -5.80 -14.45
CA GLY A 178 -13.67 -5.45 -15.54
C GLY A 178 -13.12 -4.49 -16.61
N GLN A 179 -11.86 -4.08 -16.54
CA GLN A 179 -11.20 -3.28 -17.57
C GLN A 179 -9.90 -3.95 -18.03
N ALA A 180 -9.67 -4.01 -19.35
CA ALA A 180 -8.38 -4.40 -19.89
C ALA A 180 -7.38 -3.27 -19.56
N GLN A 181 -6.58 -3.44 -18.52
CA GLN A 181 -5.49 -2.51 -18.23
C GLN A 181 -4.35 -2.77 -19.21
N PRO A 182 -3.85 -1.74 -19.89
CA PRO A 182 -2.57 -1.85 -20.57
C PRO A 182 -1.50 -1.98 -19.50
N GLN A 183 -0.94 -3.18 -19.35
CA GLN A 183 0.28 -3.38 -18.56
C GLN A 183 1.46 -2.79 -19.33
N THR A 184 1.49 -1.49 -19.49
CA THR A 184 2.64 -0.81 -20.07
C THR A 184 3.67 -0.73 -18.94
N LYS A 185 4.72 -1.56 -19.04
CA LYS A 185 5.90 -1.43 -18.18
C LYS A 185 6.52 -0.06 -18.45
N MET A 186 6.25 0.88 -17.57
CA MET A 186 6.80 2.24 -17.65
C MET A 186 8.20 2.24 -17.05
N GLY A 187 9.18 2.76 -17.79
CA GLY A 187 10.53 2.94 -17.29
C GLY A 187 10.64 4.17 -16.39
N GLU A 188 11.75 4.27 -15.65
CA GLU A 188 12.03 5.38 -14.72
C GLU A 188 11.91 6.76 -15.38
N SER A 189 12.35 6.89 -16.64
CA SER A 189 12.23 8.13 -17.39
C SER A 189 10.79 8.64 -17.55
N PHE A 190 9.81 7.75 -17.56
CA PHE A 190 8.41 8.14 -17.59
C PHE A 190 8.00 8.80 -16.27
N PHE A 191 8.32 8.17 -15.12
CA PHE A 191 7.96 8.69 -13.80
C PHE A 191 8.70 9.99 -13.47
N ASN A 192 9.98 10.09 -13.85
CA ASN A 192 10.79 11.30 -13.66
C ASN A 192 10.29 12.50 -14.49
N ASN A 193 9.55 12.26 -15.56
CA ASN A 193 8.97 13.30 -16.41
C ASN A 193 7.50 13.63 -16.09
N LEU A 194 6.89 12.96 -15.09
CA LEU A 194 5.55 13.35 -14.64
C LEU A 194 5.59 14.76 -14.03
N ALA A 195 4.60 15.56 -14.38
CA ALA A 195 4.48 16.89 -13.78
C ALA A 195 4.28 16.77 -12.24
N PRO A 196 4.86 17.68 -11.45
CA PRO A 196 4.61 17.70 -10.01
C PRO A 196 3.12 17.69 -9.69
N GLY A 197 2.70 16.83 -8.77
CA GLY A 197 1.30 16.67 -8.39
C GLY A 197 0.45 15.79 -9.33
N THR A 198 1.08 15.12 -10.32
CA THR A 198 0.37 14.12 -11.13
C THR A 198 -0.06 12.96 -10.25
N ASN A 199 -1.36 12.65 -10.27
CA ASN A 199 -1.94 11.51 -9.54
C ASN A 199 -1.99 10.26 -10.43
N TYR A 200 -0.80 9.79 -10.86
CA TYR A 200 -0.68 8.63 -11.76
C TYR A 200 -1.20 7.35 -11.10
N GLY A 201 -0.96 7.18 -9.81
CA GLY A 201 -1.33 5.98 -9.06
C GLY A 201 -2.83 5.79 -8.84
N ALA A 202 -3.66 6.84 -9.05
CA ALA A 202 -5.11 6.73 -8.85
C ALA A 202 -5.79 5.63 -9.68
N GLN A 203 -5.24 5.31 -10.86
CA GLN A 203 -5.73 4.22 -11.72
C GLN A 203 -5.51 2.82 -11.09
N PHE A 204 -4.63 2.73 -10.11
CA PHE A 204 -4.33 1.51 -9.34
C PHE A 204 -5.00 1.53 -7.96
N SER A 205 -5.94 2.44 -7.73
CA SER A 205 -6.65 2.55 -6.46
C SER A 205 -7.44 1.29 -6.15
N ASN A 206 -7.20 0.75 -4.96
CA ASN A 206 -8.02 -0.28 -4.35
C ASN A 206 -9.10 0.39 -3.51
N LYS A 207 -10.35 -0.11 -3.58
CA LYS A 207 -11.47 0.54 -2.90
C LYS A 207 -12.28 -0.42 -2.06
N LEU A 208 -12.69 0.06 -0.92
CA LEU A 208 -13.74 -0.54 -0.10
C LEU A 208 -14.98 0.34 -0.16
N GLN A 209 -16.10 -0.24 -0.53
CA GLN A 209 -17.37 0.46 -0.54
C GLN A 209 -18.35 -0.20 0.40
N VAL A 210 -18.93 0.59 1.30
CA VAL A 210 -20.00 0.14 2.20
C VAL A 210 -21.27 0.89 1.89
N LYS A 211 -22.36 0.15 1.90
CA LYS A 211 -23.73 0.71 1.86
C LYS A 211 -24.50 0.20 3.06
N CYS A 212 -25.03 1.13 3.83
CA CYS A 212 -25.93 0.88 4.96
C CYS A 212 -27.29 1.51 4.64
N PRO A 213 -28.40 0.77 4.77
CA PRO A 213 -29.75 1.28 4.54
C PRO A 213 -30.19 2.25 5.62
#